data_38242b5da5f4568ab9c2b8922782e72d
#
_entry.id   38242b5da5f4568ab9c2b8922782e72d
#
_cell.length_a   1.000
_cell.length_b   1.000
_cell.length_c   1.000
_cell.angle_alpha   90.00
_cell.angle_beta   90.00
_cell.angle_gamma   90.00
#
_symmetry.space_group_name_H-M   'P 1'
#
loop_
_entity.id
_entity.type
_entity.pdbx_description
1 polymer ?
#
loop_
_entity_poly.entity_id
_entity_poly.type
_entity_poly.pdbx_seq_one_letter_code
_entity_poly.pdbx_strand_id
1 'polypeptide(L)'
;MFTNIVALIREWVPSAAPALFVIRNPMAFDLAEKRYIKETGLEARVARIVEPVAIDLGYSLVRIKITPENGCTLQIMAEDENGRFNINDCEALSKDLSPVLDVEDPIDREYHLEVSSPGIDRPLVRKRDFERFLGHEAKIELLDMINGRKRFRGEIGPVDDDGVTIILPDAPGGTDPNHKLAFATIADAKLVMTDKLMDMARAEQELHPIDDDETETVEYADADNDQTDDPEAGTAEDTAAWNKSSEETK
;
A
#
# COMPACT_ATOMS: atom_id res chain seq x y z
N MET A 1 -29.99 -31.81 52.49
CA MET A 1 -28.57 -31.90 52.83
C MET A 1 -27.78 -31.46 51.58
N PHE A 2 -27.52 -30.16 51.47
CA PHE A 2 -26.62 -29.63 50.44
C PHE A 2 -25.40 -29.07 51.18
N THR A 3 -24.32 -29.82 51.16
CA THR A 3 -23.09 -29.48 51.83
C THR A 3 -22.12 -28.83 50.85
N ASN A 4 -21.76 -27.62 51.16
CA ASN A 4 -20.78 -26.70 50.59
C ASN A 4 -19.59 -27.34 49.86
N ILE A 5 -19.45 -27.00 48.57
CA ILE A 5 -18.23 -27.16 47.73
C ILE A 5 -17.59 -25.79 47.47
N VAL A 6 -17.57 -24.88 48.40
CA VAL A 6 -16.99 -23.52 48.22
C VAL A 6 -15.69 -23.31 49.04
N ALA A 7 -15.16 -24.33 49.70
CA ALA A 7 -14.08 -24.15 50.65
C ALA A 7 -12.71 -24.77 50.27
N LEU A 8 -12.38 -24.97 48.99
CA LEU A 8 -11.10 -25.62 48.60
C LEU A 8 -10.34 -24.95 47.47
N ILE A 9 -10.61 -23.66 47.16
CA ILE A 9 -9.81 -22.89 46.18
C ILE A 9 -9.22 -21.65 46.85
N ARG A 10 -8.51 -21.88 47.98
CA ARG A 10 -7.90 -20.75 48.68
C ARG A 10 -6.51 -21.09 49.19
N GLU A 11 -5.65 -21.65 48.37
CA GLU A 11 -4.20 -21.69 48.63
C GLU A 11 -3.47 -22.26 47.42
N TRP A 12 -3.29 -21.44 46.37
CA TRP A 12 -2.16 -21.49 45.46
C TRP A 12 -2.13 -20.23 44.57
N VAL A 13 -1.48 -19.18 45.07
CA VAL A 13 -1.08 -18.05 44.25
C VAL A 13 0.43 -18.06 44.24
N PRO A 14 1.07 -18.54 43.17
CA PRO A 14 2.47 -18.21 42.92
C PRO A 14 2.57 -16.74 42.52
N SER A 15 3.39 -16.03 43.28
CA SER A 15 3.86 -14.67 42.98
C SER A 15 4.67 -14.66 41.65
N ALA A 16 3.98 -14.63 40.54
CA ALA A 16 4.54 -14.23 39.25
C ALA A 16 3.44 -13.44 38.57
N ALA A 17 3.76 -12.23 38.13
CA ALA A 17 2.88 -11.41 37.32
C ALA A 17 2.25 -12.26 36.19
N PRO A 18 0.94 -12.13 35.94
CA PRO A 18 0.34 -12.89 34.88
C PRO A 18 1.01 -12.44 33.57
N ALA A 19 1.81 -13.30 32.97
CA ALA A 19 2.04 -13.21 31.56
C ALA A 19 0.63 -13.15 30.96
N LEU A 20 0.28 -12.02 30.35
CA LEU A 20 -0.91 -11.88 29.54
C LEU A 20 -0.79 -12.96 28.46
N PHE A 21 -1.39 -14.12 28.74
CA PHE A 21 -1.60 -15.15 27.74
C PHE A 21 -2.70 -14.58 26.85
N VAL A 22 -2.28 -13.78 25.87
CA VAL A 22 -3.16 -13.37 24.79
C VAL A 22 -3.60 -14.67 24.13
N ILE A 23 -4.82 -15.09 24.43
CA ILE A 23 -5.49 -16.17 23.68
C ILE A 23 -5.61 -15.63 22.26
N ARG A 24 -4.60 -15.90 21.45
CA ARG A 24 -4.60 -15.60 20.04
C ARG A 24 -5.72 -16.43 19.42
N ASN A 25 -6.81 -15.77 19.07
CA ASN A 25 -7.87 -16.41 18.31
C ASN A 25 -7.22 -16.92 17.02
N PRO A 26 -7.23 -18.23 16.72
CA PRO A 26 -6.57 -18.77 15.53
C PRO A 26 -7.19 -18.29 14.22
N MET A 27 -8.33 -17.59 14.30
CA MET A 27 -8.99 -16.90 13.17
C MET A 27 -8.80 -15.38 13.21
N ALA A 28 -8.10 -14.82 14.21
CA ALA A 28 -7.84 -13.40 14.25
C ALA A 28 -6.76 -13.07 13.21
N PHE A 29 -7.11 -12.20 12.31
CA PHE A 29 -6.20 -11.58 11.36
C PHE A 29 -5.05 -10.89 12.11
N ASP A 30 -3.82 -11.24 11.80
CA ASP A 30 -2.65 -10.63 12.42
C ASP A 30 -2.16 -9.45 11.57
N LEU A 31 -2.58 -8.25 11.94
CA LEU A 31 -2.13 -7.01 11.28
C LEU A 31 -0.60 -6.87 11.30
N ALA A 32 0.05 -7.43 12.34
CA ALA A 32 1.50 -7.46 12.50
C ALA A 32 2.14 -8.70 11.86
N GLU A 33 1.42 -9.46 11.00
CA GLU A 33 2.00 -10.61 10.30
C GLU A 33 3.29 -10.19 9.57
N LYS A 34 4.30 -11.01 9.74
CA LYS A 34 5.63 -10.76 9.18
C LYS A 34 5.58 -10.56 7.66
N ARG A 35 6.01 -9.38 7.20
CA ARG A 35 6.35 -9.18 5.80
C ARG A 35 7.70 -9.84 5.52
N TYR A 36 7.76 -10.72 4.54
CA TYR A 36 9.00 -11.36 4.09
C TYR A 36 9.75 -10.44 3.13
N ILE A 37 9.02 -9.77 2.24
CA ILE A 37 9.58 -8.80 1.31
C ILE A 37 9.46 -7.43 1.97
N LYS A 38 10.62 -6.81 2.24
CA LYS A 38 10.74 -5.57 2.99
C LYS A 38 11.55 -4.56 2.22
N GLU A 39 11.25 -3.31 2.48
CA GLU A 39 12.02 -2.18 2.01
C GLU A 39 13.45 -2.19 2.58
N THR A 40 14.34 -1.48 1.91
CA THR A 40 15.73 -1.27 2.33
C THR A 40 16.04 0.23 2.43
N GLY A 41 17.15 0.59 3.06
CA GLY A 41 17.59 1.98 3.12
C GLY A 41 16.59 2.93 3.76
N LEU A 42 16.29 4.03 3.07
CA LEU A 42 15.41 5.10 3.55
C LEU A 42 13.96 4.62 3.69
N GLU A 43 13.47 3.85 2.73
CA GLU A 43 12.11 3.29 2.76
C GLU A 43 11.90 2.37 3.96
N ALA A 44 12.93 1.60 4.36
CA ALA A 44 12.88 0.78 5.58
C ALA A 44 12.87 1.62 6.88
N ARG A 45 13.50 2.81 6.87
CA ARG A 45 13.41 3.76 7.99
C ARG A 45 11.99 4.29 8.12
N VAL A 46 11.39 4.72 7.00
CA VAL A 46 10.00 5.20 6.95
C VAL A 46 9.04 4.09 7.35
N ALA A 47 9.22 2.85 6.87
CA ALA A 47 8.36 1.71 7.21
C ALA A 47 8.29 1.45 8.73
N ARG A 48 9.39 1.63 9.46
CA ARG A 48 9.41 1.47 10.93
C ARG A 48 8.61 2.55 11.65
N ILE A 49 8.45 3.73 11.06
CA ILE A 49 7.64 4.83 11.60
C ILE A 49 6.17 4.60 11.28
N VAL A 50 5.89 4.20 10.04
CA VAL A 50 4.53 4.05 9.51
C VAL A 50 3.81 2.80 10.04
N GLU A 51 4.52 1.66 10.13
CA GLU A 51 3.91 0.38 10.45
C GLU A 51 3.16 0.36 11.81
N PRO A 52 3.67 0.94 12.91
CA PRO A 52 2.93 1.02 14.17
C PRO A 52 1.65 1.85 14.05
N VAL A 53 1.69 3.00 13.36
CA VAL A 53 0.53 3.88 13.17
C VAL A 53 -0.56 3.18 12.35
N ALA A 54 -0.18 2.49 11.28
CA ALA A 54 -1.12 1.70 10.48
C ALA A 54 -1.80 0.60 11.31
N ILE A 55 -1.03 -0.14 12.12
CA ILE A 55 -1.56 -1.20 13.00
C ILE A 55 -2.53 -0.63 14.03
N ASP A 56 -2.24 0.51 14.65
CA ASP A 56 -3.09 1.15 15.66
C ASP A 56 -4.46 1.56 15.06
N LEU A 57 -4.50 1.89 13.77
CA LEU A 57 -5.73 2.17 13.01
C LEU A 57 -6.42 0.92 12.46
N GLY A 58 -5.86 -0.27 12.66
CA GLY A 58 -6.42 -1.52 12.14
C GLY A 58 -6.00 -1.87 10.73
N TYR A 59 -4.94 -1.24 10.20
CA TYR A 59 -4.43 -1.50 8.86
C TYR A 59 -3.10 -2.26 8.87
N SER A 60 -2.85 -2.99 7.80
CA SER A 60 -1.57 -3.66 7.52
C SER A 60 -0.79 -2.86 6.48
N LEU A 61 0.45 -2.49 6.80
CA LEU A 61 1.36 -1.90 5.82
C LEU A 61 1.71 -2.94 4.74
N VAL A 62 1.52 -2.59 3.47
CA VAL A 62 1.89 -3.43 2.34
C VAL A 62 3.25 -3.00 1.77
N ARG A 63 3.42 -1.73 1.42
CA ARG A 63 4.64 -1.23 0.78
C ARG A 63 4.88 0.24 1.07
N ILE A 64 6.14 0.61 1.21
CA ILE A 64 6.63 1.98 1.14
C ILE A 64 7.46 2.13 -0.14
N LYS A 65 7.27 3.21 -0.85
CA LYS A 65 8.07 3.56 -2.02
C LYS A 65 8.35 5.05 -2.06
N ILE A 66 9.59 5.42 -2.35
CA ILE A 66 9.98 6.81 -2.56
C ILE A 66 10.39 6.97 -4.02
N THR A 67 9.70 7.85 -4.73
CA THR A 67 9.94 8.09 -6.15
C THR A 67 10.32 9.55 -6.41
N PRO A 68 11.02 9.85 -7.52
CA PRO A 68 11.36 11.23 -7.90
C PRO A 68 10.18 11.96 -8.55
N GLU A 69 9.00 11.34 -8.63
CA GLU A 69 7.81 11.95 -9.20
C GLU A 69 7.41 13.19 -8.39
N ASN A 70 6.96 14.24 -9.08
CA ASN A 70 6.62 15.54 -8.48
C ASN A 70 7.72 16.14 -7.57
N GLY A 71 9.00 15.87 -7.88
CA GLY A 71 10.15 16.25 -7.05
C GLY A 71 10.53 15.20 -6.01
N CYS A 72 9.60 14.70 -5.23
CA CYS A 72 9.71 13.53 -4.37
C CYS A 72 8.31 13.10 -3.92
N THR A 73 7.96 11.84 -4.12
CA THR A 73 6.71 11.28 -3.62
C THR A 73 7.00 10.12 -2.67
N LEU A 74 6.45 10.20 -1.46
CA LEU A 74 6.40 9.10 -0.51
C LEU A 74 5.05 8.40 -0.66
N GLN A 75 5.06 7.21 -1.28
CA GLN A 75 3.88 6.37 -1.44
C GLN A 75 3.82 5.32 -0.34
N ILE A 76 2.67 5.24 0.34
CA ILE A 76 2.37 4.28 1.38
C ILE A 76 1.17 3.46 0.93
N MET A 77 1.36 2.16 0.79
CA MET A 77 0.28 1.22 0.48
C MET A 77 -0.11 0.46 1.74
N ALA A 78 -1.39 0.49 2.08
CA ALA A 78 -1.96 -0.21 3.22
C ALA A 78 -3.27 -0.91 2.85
N GLU A 79 -3.73 -1.80 3.72
CA GLU A 79 -4.97 -2.56 3.56
C GLU A 79 -5.54 -2.95 4.92
N ASP A 80 -6.86 -3.20 4.98
CA ASP A 80 -7.54 -3.79 6.12
C ASP A 80 -7.29 -5.31 6.18
N GLU A 81 -7.91 -5.98 7.15
CA GLU A 81 -7.85 -7.44 7.30
C GLU A 81 -8.42 -8.21 6.11
N ASN A 82 -9.28 -7.60 5.31
CA ASN A 82 -9.92 -8.20 4.13
C ASN A 82 -9.16 -7.87 2.83
N GLY A 83 -8.06 -7.13 2.94
CA GLY A 83 -7.27 -6.68 1.78
C GLY A 83 -7.92 -5.50 1.04
N ARG A 84 -8.78 -4.72 1.72
CA ARG A 84 -9.48 -3.56 1.18
C ARG A 84 -8.90 -2.28 1.79
N PHE A 85 -9.06 -1.19 1.08
CA PHE A 85 -8.64 0.13 1.55
C PHE A 85 -9.34 1.19 0.69
N ASN A 86 -10.30 1.87 1.26
CA ASN A 86 -11.12 2.88 0.57
C ASN A 86 -10.57 4.30 0.77
N ILE A 87 -11.26 5.30 0.24
CA ILE A 87 -10.82 6.70 0.32
C ILE A 87 -10.82 7.23 1.76
N ASN A 88 -11.81 6.83 2.58
CA ASN A 88 -11.89 7.25 3.98
C ASN A 88 -10.74 6.64 4.81
N ASP A 89 -10.35 5.39 4.51
CA ASP A 89 -9.19 4.73 5.11
C ASP A 89 -7.89 5.45 4.73
N CYS A 90 -7.75 5.86 3.45
CA CYS A 90 -6.62 6.66 2.98
C CYS A 90 -6.52 7.98 3.74
N GLU A 91 -7.65 8.67 3.92
CA GLU A 91 -7.71 9.94 4.63
C GLU A 91 -7.35 9.78 6.11
N ALA A 92 -7.93 8.78 6.79
CA ALA A 92 -7.65 8.49 8.19
C ALA A 92 -6.17 8.21 8.41
N LEU A 93 -5.59 7.31 7.63
CA LEU A 93 -4.17 6.96 7.74
C LEU A 93 -3.27 8.16 7.40
N SER A 94 -3.60 8.95 6.39
CA SER A 94 -2.83 10.14 6.01
C SER A 94 -2.83 11.20 7.11
N LYS A 95 -3.98 11.45 7.76
CA LYS A 95 -4.10 12.40 8.88
C LYS A 95 -3.25 12.03 10.07
N ASP A 96 -3.22 10.74 10.43
CA ASP A 96 -2.46 10.27 11.59
C ASP A 96 -0.96 10.15 11.28
N LEU A 97 -0.58 9.87 10.05
CA LEU A 97 0.82 9.79 9.62
C LEU A 97 1.50 11.15 9.50
N SER A 98 0.80 12.18 9.00
CA SER A 98 1.41 13.48 8.73
C SER A 98 2.15 14.08 9.94
N PRO A 99 1.55 14.20 11.14
CA PRO A 99 2.24 14.76 12.29
C PRO A 99 3.40 13.87 12.78
N VAL A 100 3.31 12.56 12.63
CA VAL A 100 4.38 11.62 13.01
C VAL A 100 5.57 11.75 12.07
N LEU A 101 5.32 11.84 10.76
CA LEU A 101 6.36 12.04 9.76
C LEU A 101 7.03 13.41 9.89
N ASP A 102 6.28 14.45 10.26
CA ASP A 102 6.82 15.79 10.51
C ASP A 102 7.79 15.82 11.73
N VAL A 103 7.47 15.05 12.78
CA VAL A 103 8.32 14.97 13.99
C VAL A 103 9.55 14.11 13.75
N GLU A 104 9.39 12.95 13.10
CA GLU A 104 10.49 12.01 12.86
C GLU A 104 11.43 12.45 11.72
N ASP A 105 10.95 13.33 10.84
CA ASP A 105 11.68 13.92 9.70
C ASP A 105 12.61 12.93 8.99
N PRO A 106 12.06 11.82 8.46
CA PRO A 106 12.89 10.75 7.88
C PRO A 106 13.50 11.10 6.52
N ILE A 107 12.95 12.11 5.83
CA ILE A 107 13.31 12.49 4.45
C ILE A 107 13.79 13.94 4.43
N ASP A 108 15.09 14.17 4.18
CA ASP A 108 15.78 15.47 4.24
C ASP A 108 15.35 16.48 3.13
N ARG A 109 14.17 16.34 2.55
CA ARG A 109 13.63 17.21 1.49
C ARG A 109 12.11 17.19 1.50
N GLU A 110 11.52 18.22 0.89
CA GLU A 110 10.08 18.25 0.67
C GLU A 110 9.60 17.03 -0.16
N TYR A 111 8.45 16.49 0.21
CA TYR A 111 7.83 15.37 -0.48
C TYR A 111 6.31 15.46 -0.46
N HIS A 112 5.68 14.81 -1.42
CA HIS A 112 4.25 14.59 -1.47
C HIS A 112 3.93 13.25 -0.82
N LEU A 113 3.03 13.24 0.16
CA LEU A 113 2.54 12.02 0.79
C LEU A 113 1.38 11.46 -0.04
N GLU A 114 1.52 10.22 -0.51
CA GLU A 114 0.46 9.46 -1.16
C GLU A 114 0.12 8.24 -0.33
N VAL A 115 -1.12 8.13 0.13
CA VAL A 115 -1.65 6.95 0.80
C VAL A 115 -2.64 6.27 -0.14
N SER A 116 -2.46 4.99 -0.41
CA SER A 116 -3.26 4.27 -1.40
C SER A 116 -3.46 2.79 -1.06
N SER A 117 -4.45 2.18 -1.70
CA SER A 117 -4.58 0.72 -1.72
C SER A 117 -3.51 0.07 -2.61
N PRO A 118 -3.22 -1.24 -2.43
CA PRO A 118 -2.25 -1.95 -3.27
C PRO A 118 -2.66 -2.13 -4.73
N GLY A 119 -3.96 -1.94 -5.05
CA GLY A 119 -4.51 -2.19 -6.38
C GLY A 119 -4.66 -3.67 -6.73
N ILE A 120 -5.11 -3.96 -7.96
CA ILE A 120 -5.36 -5.34 -8.43
C ILE A 120 -4.05 -6.08 -8.67
N ASP A 121 -3.05 -5.45 -9.30
CA ASP A 121 -1.71 -6.01 -9.55
C ASP A 121 -0.75 -5.83 -8.36
N ARG A 122 -1.29 -6.04 -7.16
CA ARG A 122 -0.69 -5.75 -5.87
C ARG A 122 0.66 -6.42 -5.62
N PRO A 123 1.51 -5.82 -4.78
CA PRO A 123 2.67 -6.47 -4.21
C PRO A 123 2.26 -7.67 -3.35
N LEU A 124 3.07 -8.74 -3.40
CA LEU A 124 2.94 -9.93 -2.56
C LEU A 124 4.06 -9.89 -1.53
N VAL A 125 3.75 -9.55 -0.29
CA VAL A 125 4.76 -9.29 0.74
C VAL A 125 4.72 -10.26 1.92
N ARG A 126 3.60 -10.99 2.09
CA ARG A 126 3.35 -11.97 3.15
C ARG A 126 3.05 -13.35 2.59
N LYS A 127 3.18 -14.38 3.40
CA LYS A 127 2.82 -15.75 3.01
C LYS A 127 1.36 -15.84 2.56
N ARG A 128 0.44 -15.23 3.33
CA ARG A 128 -0.99 -15.19 3.01
C ARG A 128 -1.30 -14.58 1.64
N ASP A 129 -0.49 -13.63 1.17
CA ASP A 129 -0.70 -13.02 -0.14
C ASP A 129 -0.50 -14.06 -1.24
N PHE A 130 0.55 -14.88 -1.14
CA PHE A 130 0.78 -15.98 -2.09
C PHE A 130 -0.28 -17.07 -1.99
N GLU A 131 -0.75 -17.40 -0.76
CA GLU A 131 -1.81 -18.39 -0.54
C GLU A 131 -3.15 -17.92 -1.12
N ARG A 132 -3.50 -16.64 -0.97
CA ARG A 132 -4.73 -16.04 -1.51
C ARG A 132 -4.78 -16.08 -3.03
N PHE A 133 -3.64 -15.86 -3.68
CA PHE A 133 -3.54 -15.77 -5.14
C PHE A 133 -2.94 -17.02 -5.80
N LEU A 134 -3.12 -18.20 -5.19
CA LEU A 134 -2.76 -19.48 -5.80
C LEU A 134 -3.36 -19.61 -7.21
N GLY A 135 -2.55 -20.05 -8.17
CA GLY A 135 -2.96 -20.23 -9.55
C GLY A 135 -3.06 -18.93 -10.37
N HIS A 136 -2.72 -17.76 -9.79
CA HIS A 136 -2.57 -16.52 -10.54
C HIS A 136 -1.11 -16.29 -10.94
N GLU A 137 -0.92 -15.52 -11.99
CA GLU A 137 0.42 -15.22 -12.50
C GLU A 137 1.09 -14.14 -11.66
N ALA A 138 2.34 -14.37 -11.29
CA ALA A 138 3.17 -13.40 -10.57
C ALA A 138 4.52 -13.15 -11.28
N LYS A 139 5.07 -11.96 -11.03
CA LYS A 139 6.47 -11.61 -11.32
C LYS A 139 7.22 -11.56 -10.02
N ILE A 140 8.32 -12.29 -9.94
CA ILE A 140 9.18 -12.35 -8.75
C ILE A 140 10.61 -12.01 -9.18
N GLU A 141 11.24 -11.10 -8.43
CA GLU A 141 12.66 -10.80 -8.54
C GLU A 141 13.39 -11.28 -7.28
N LEU A 142 14.49 -11.95 -7.47
CA LEU A 142 15.31 -12.47 -6.37
C LEU A 142 16.42 -11.46 -6.00
N LEU A 143 16.93 -11.55 -4.78
CA LEU A 143 18.12 -10.84 -4.33
C LEU A 143 19.34 -11.29 -5.14
N ASP A 144 19.52 -12.61 -5.24
CA ASP A 144 20.62 -13.25 -5.96
C ASP A 144 20.10 -14.14 -7.08
N MET A 145 20.96 -14.46 -8.05
CA MET A 145 20.61 -15.36 -9.14
C MET A 145 20.57 -16.82 -8.66
N ILE A 146 19.50 -17.52 -9.03
CA ILE A 146 19.42 -18.98 -8.88
C ILE A 146 19.50 -19.60 -10.28
N ASN A 147 20.47 -20.46 -10.51
CA ASN A 147 20.71 -21.11 -11.81
C ASN A 147 20.82 -20.11 -12.99
N GLY A 148 21.47 -18.95 -12.74
CA GLY A 148 21.64 -17.90 -13.75
C GLY A 148 20.40 -17.05 -14.01
N ARG A 149 19.30 -17.23 -13.25
CA ARG A 149 18.05 -16.49 -13.39
C ARG A 149 17.74 -15.69 -12.13
N LYS A 150 17.44 -14.40 -12.29
CA LYS A 150 17.07 -13.49 -11.22
C LYS A 150 15.57 -13.17 -11.20
N ARG A 151 14.92 -13.24 -12.37
CA ARG A 151 13.51 -12.87 -12.55
C ARG A 151 12.69 -14.07 -12.99
N PHE A 152 11.58 -14.30 -12.32
CA PHE A 152 10.64 -15.37 -12.59
C PHE A 152 9.28 -14.75 -12.92
N ARG A 153 8.64 -15.27 -13.94
CA ARG A 153 7.25 -14.96 -14.29
C ARG A 153 6.53 -16.25 -14.53
N GLY A 154 5.52 -16.56 -13.74
CA GLY A 154 4.78 -17.79 -13.80
C GLY A 154 3.63 -17.83 -12.84
N GLU A 155 2.94 -18.95 -12.80
CA GLU A 155 1.81 -19.20 -11.94
C GLU A 155 2.27 -19.49 -10.50
N ILE A 156 1.56 -18.92 -9.51
CA ILE A 156 1.79 -19.19 -8.10
C ILE A 156 1.29 -20.61 -7.82
N GLY A 157 2.21 -21.51 -7.49
CA GLY A 157 1.93 -22.87 -7.06
C GLY A 157 1.91 -23.02 -5.53
N PRO A 158 2.17 -24.24 -5.01
CA PRO A 158 2.13 -24.49 -3.58
C PRO A 158 3.02 -23.56 -2.77
N VAL A 159 2.49 -23.12 -1.61
CA VAL A 159 3.17 -22.27 -0.64
C VAL A 159 3.40 -23.06 0.63
N ASP A 160 4.60 -22.96 1.20
CA ASP A 160 4.92 -23.53 2.52
C ASP A 160 5.52 -22.46 3.47
N ASP A 161 6.00 -22.86 4.62
CA ASP A 161 6.53 -21.91 5.61
C ASP A 161 7.83 -21.23 5.17
N ASP A 162 8.56 -21.84 4.27
CA ASP A 162 9.88 -21.38 3.82
C ASP A 162 9.82 -20.61 2.50
N GLY A 163 8.80 -20.84 1.66
CA GLY A 163 8.77 -20.24 0.33
C GLY A 163 7.54 -20.59 -0.51
N VAL A 164 7.61 -20.19 -1.76
CA VAL A 164 6.58 -20.38 -2.78
C VAL A 164 7.15 -21.12 -3.99
N THR A 165 6.36 -21.98 -4.59
CA THR A 165 6.68 -22.61 -5.87
C THR A 165 6.11 -21.76 -7.00
N ILE A 166 6.93 -21.41 -7.99
CA ILE A 166 6.50 -20.75 -9.22
C ILE A 166 6.57 -21.76 -10.36
N ILE A 167 5.45 -21.90 -11.08
CA ILE A 167 5.29 -22.79 -12.22
C ILE A 167 5.50 -21.96 -13.48
N LEU A 168 6.58 -22.27 -14.21
CA LEU A 168 6.93 -21.54 -15.43
C LEU A 168 6.21 -22.13 -16.63
N PRO A 169 5.43 -21.34 -17.39
CA PRO A 169 4.71 -21.82 -18.57
C PRO A 169 5.65 -22.21 -19.72
N ASP A 170 6.84 -21.57 -19.79
CA ASP A 170 7.80 -21.71 -20.90
C ASP A 170 9.04 -22.52 -20.51
N ALA A 171 8.91 -23.49 -19.60
CA ALA A 171 10.02 -24.36 -19.27
C ALA A 171 10.48 -25.16 -20.51
N PRO A 172 11.76 -25.12 -20.89
CA PRO A 172 12.25 -25.92 -22.03
C PRO A 172 11.94 -27.39 -21.82
N GLY A 173 11.57 -28.08 -22.90
CA GLY A 173 11.19 -29.49 -22.83
C GLY A 173 12.26 -30.31 -22.11
N GLY A 174 11.87 -31.02 -21.05
CA GLY A 174 12.75 -31.82 -20.22
C GLY A 174 13.30 -31.13 -18.96
N THR A 175 13.00 -29.86 -18.72
CA THR A 175 13.27 -29.18 -17.44
C THR A 175 12.01 -29.14 -16.56
N ASP A 176 12.23 -29.24 -15.24
CA ASP A 176 11.12 -29.09 -14.29
C ASP A 176 10.56 -27.68 -14.37
N PRO A 177 9.26 -27.48 -14.65
CA PRO A 177 8.63 -26.17 -14.65
C PRO A 177 8.49 -25.57 -13.25
N ASN A 178 8.61 -26.39 -12.20
CA ASN A 178 8.39 -25.99 -10.81
C ASN A 178 9.67 -25.46 -10.19
N HIS A 179 9.65 -24.20 -9.77
CA HIS A 179 10.79 -23.56 -9.10
C HIS A 179 10.38 -23.11 -7.69
N LYS A 180 10.90 -23.79 -6.68
CA LYS A 180 10.73 -23.37 -5.29
C LYS A 180 11.65 -22.18 -4.98
N LEU A 181 11.07 -21.06 -4.58
CA LEU A 181 11.76 -19.84 -4.21
C LEU A 181 11.55 -19.59 -2.71
N ALA A 182 12.64 -19.53 -1.95
CA ALA A 182 12.57 -19.22 -0.53
C ALA A 182 12.19 -17.75 -0.32
N PHE A 183 11.27 -17.45 0.60
CA PHE A 183 10.86 -16.06 0.90
C PHE A 183 12.04 -15.15 1.22
N ALA A 184 13.05 -15.66 1.92
CA ALA A 184 14.26 -14.91 2.27
C ALA A 184 15.10 -14.47 1.06
N THR A 185 14.91 -15.09 -0.11
CA THR A 185 15.65 -14.78 -1.35
C THR A 185 14.88 -13.85 -2.29
N ILE A 186 13.63 -13.54 -1.98
CA ILE A 186 12.78 -12.69 -2.81
C ILE A 186 13.04 -11.22 -2.49
N ALA A 187 13.41 -10.45 -3.50
CA ALA A 187 13.58 -9.00 -3.40
C ALA A 187 12.28 -8.23 -3.67
N ASP A 188 11.52 -8.67 -4.66
CA ASP A 188 10.24 -8.08 -5.05
C ASP A 188 9.31 -9.16 -5.62
N ALA A 189 8.02 -9.05 -5.35
CA ALA A 189 7.00 -9.90 -5.94
C ALA A 189 5.72 -9.11 -6.15
N LYS A 190 5.08 -9.31 -7.30
CA LYS A 190 3.78 -8.70 -7.60
C LYS A 190 2.96 -9.56 -8.54
N LEU A 191 1.64 -9.42 -8.47
CA LEU A 191 0.73 -10.05 -9.41
C LEU A 191 0.89 -9.48 -10.82
N VAL A 192 0.53 -10.28 -11.80
CA VAL A 192 0.41 -9.84 -13.20
C VAL A 192 -1.07 -9.63 -13.51
N MET A 193 -1.40 -8.49 -14.10
CA MET A 193 -2.75 -8.22 -14.57
C MET A 193 -3.10 -9.21 -15.67
N THR A 194 -4.00 -10.14 -15.37
CA THR A 194 -4.57 -11.14 -16.29
C THR A 194 -6.07 -11.05 -16.25
N ASP A 195 -6.76 -11.55 -17.30
CA ASP A 195 -8.22 -11.59 -17.33
C ASP A 195 -8.79 -12.36 -16.11
N LYS A 196 -8.15 -13.48 -15.76
CA LYS A 196 -8.50 -14.27 -14.55
C LYS A 196 -8.43 -13.43 -13.26
N LEU A 197 -7.41 -12.59 -13.12
CA LEU A 197 -7.24 -11.72 -11.94
C LEU A 197 -8.29 -10.59 -11.94
N MET A 198 -8.60 -10.02 -13.11
CA MET A 198 -9.63 -9.00 -13.24
C MET A 198 -11.02 -9.56 -12.95
N ASP A 199 -11.33 -10.77 -13.40
CA ASP A 199 -12.61 -11.42 -13.12
C ASP A 199 -12.77 -11.72 -11.61
N MET A 200 -11.70 -12.15 -10.93
CA MET A 200 -11.69 -12.30 -9.47
C MET A 200 -11.94 -10.97 -8.77
N ALA A 201 -11.27 -9.91 -9.17
CA ALA A 201 -11.44 -8.59 -8.57
C ALA A 201 -12.86 -8.03 -8.76
N ARG A 202 -13.47 -8.24 -9.94
CA ARG A 202 -14.87 -7.86 -10.20
C ARG A 202 -15.83 -8.63 -9.31
N ALA A 203 -15.65 -9.95 -9.18
CA ALA A 203 -16.48 -10.77 -8.32
C ALA A 203 -16.36 -10.35 -6.84
N GLU A 204 -15.18 -10.01 -6.36
CA GLU A 204 -14.97 -9.47 -5.00
C GLU A 204 -15.68 -8.12 -4.82
N GLN A 205 -15.63 -7.23 -5.82
CA GLN A 205 -16.30 -5.93 -5.78
C GLN A 205 -17.83 -6.06 -5.80
N GLU A 206 -18.38 -7.01 -6.57
CA GLU A 206 -19.84 -7.29 -6.60
C GLU A 206 -20.33 -7.82 -5.25
N LEU A 207 -19.53 -8.64 -4.56
CA LEU A 207 -19.86 -9.18 -3.24
C LEU A 207 -19.79 -8.12 -2.13
N HIS A 208 -18.96 -7.10 -2.33
CA HIS A 208 -18.73 -6.02 -1.38
C HIS A 208 -18.73 -4.69 -2.13
N PRO A 209 -19.91 -4.17 -2.51
CA PRO A 209 -20.00 -2.85 -3.13
C PRO A 209 -19.34 -1.82 -2.24
N ILE A 210 -18.56 -0.92 -2.83
CA ILE A 210 -18.08 0.26 -2.12
C ILE A 210 -19.33 1.11 -1.91
N ASP A 211 -19.70 1.35 -0.66
CA ASP A 211 -20.76 2.30 -0.34
C ASP A 211 -20.24 3.71 -0.69
N ASP A 212 -20.49 4.14 -1.93
CA ASP A 212 -20.19 5.50 -2.41
C ASP A 212 -21.16 6.56 -1.84
N ASP A 213 -21.96 6.22 -0.84
CA ASP A 213 -23.09 7.02 -0.38
C ASP A 213 -22.69 8.18 0.56
N GLU A 214 -21.39 8.44 0.77
CA GLU A 214 -20.89 9.61 1.52
C GLU A 214 -19.98 10.54 0.69
N THR A 215 -20.10 10.56 -0.62
CA THR A 215 -19.63 11.72 -1.36
C THR A 215 -20.63 12.84 -1.17
N GLU A 216 -20.49 13.60 -0.05
CA GLU A 216 -20.97 14.97 -0.02
C GLU A 216 -20.38 15.65 -1.26
N THR A 217 -21.22 15.87 -2.24
CA THR A 217 -20.91 16.80 -3.33
C THR A 217 -20.68 18.15 -2.67
N VAL A 218 -19.41 18.47 -2.46
CA VAL A 218 -19.04 19.85 -2.14
C VAL A 218 -19.38 20.64 -3.40
N GLU A 219 -20.59 21.21 -3.41
CA GLU A 219 -20.95 22.26 -4.36
C GLU A 219 -19.94 23.39 -4.12
N TYR A 220 -18.98 23.48 -5.01
CA TYR A 220 -18.20 24.70 -5.13
C TYR A 220 -19.19 25.77 -5.57
N ALA A 221 -19.69 26.54 -4.60
CA ALA A 221 -20.39 27.77 -4.89
C ALA A 221 -19.44 28.64 -5.71
N ASP A 222 -19.76 28.82 -6.97
CA ASP A 222 -19.10 29.79 -7.82
C ASP A 222 -19.21 31.15 -7.12
N ALA A 223 -18.15 31.52 -6.41
CA ALA A 223 -18.02 32.81 -5.81
C ALA A 223 -17.68 33.80 -6.93
N ASP A 224 -18.65 34.68 -7.14
CA ASP A 224 -18.45 36.04 -7.58
C ASP A 224 -18.19 36.30 -9.06
N ASN A 225 -19.33 36.45 -9.71
CA ASN A 225 -19.52 37.49 -10.72
C ASN A 225 -19.67 38.83 -10.02
N ASP A 226 -18.57 39.46 -9.61
CA ASP A 226 -18.56 40.88 -9.23
C ASP A 226 -18.43 41.72 -10.50
N GLN A 227 -19.62 42.06 -11.03
CA GLN A 227 -19.76 43.13 -12.01
C GLN A 227 -19.61 44.46 -11.27
N THR A 228 -18.39 44.99 -11.25
CA THR A 228 -18.24 46.43 -10.98
C THR A 228 -18.44 47.18 -12.28
N ASP A 229 -19.59 47.86 -12.35
CA ASP A 229 -19.90 48.97 -13.26
C ASP A 229 -18.74 49.97 -13.30
N ASP A 230 -18.16 50.16 -14.46
CA ASP A 230 -17.30 51.29 -14.77
C ASP A 230 -18.14 52.37 -15.46
N PRO A 231 -18.28 53.59 -14.92
CA PRO A 231 -18.88 54.70 -15.64
C PRO A 231 -17.87 55.38 -16.57
N GLU A 232 -18.34 55.67 -17.76
CA GLU A 232 -17.83 56.50 -18.82
C GLU A 232 -16.92 57.67 -18.37
N ALA A 233 -15.88 57.96 -19.10
CA ALA A 233 -15.73 59.23 -19.83
C ALA A 233 -14.33 59.42 -20.44
N GLY A 234 -14.27 59.81 -21.67
CA GLY A 234 -13.34 60.86 -22.08
C GLY A 234 -12.28 60.49 -23.11
N THR A 235 -12.68 60.58 -24.33
CA THR A 235 -12.06 61.38 -25.46
C THR A 235 -10.57 61.43 -25.65
N ALA A 236 -10.21 61.16 -26.88
CA ALA A 236 -9.30 61.87 -27.80
C ALA A 236 -7.82 61.45 -27.85
N GLU A 237 -7.52 60.99 -29.06
CA GLU A 237 -6.38 61.40 -29.89
C GLU A 237 -4.98 61.46 -29.27
N ASP A 238 -4.10 60.58 -29.70
CA ASP A 238 -3.03 61.05 -30.59
C ASP A 238 -2.21 59.89 -31.20
N THR A 239 -2.05 60.03 -32.41
CA THR A 239 -1.23 59.51 -33.44
C THR A 239 0.23 59.20 -33.12
N ALA A 240 0.68 58.25 -33.88
CA ALA A 240 1.97 58.22 -34.61
C ALA A 240 3.13 57.42 -34.02
N ALA A 241 3.36 56.41 -34.76
CA ALA A 241 4.68 56.09 -35.29
C ALA A 241 5.82 55.73 -34.34
N TRP A 242 6.20 54.49 -34.40
CA TRP A 242 7.58 54.22 -34.79
C TRP A 242 7.72 52.84 -35.44
N ASN A 243 8.05 52.95 -36.74
CA ASN A 243 8.37 51.84 -37.61
C ASN A 243 9.89 51.83 -37.79
N LYS A 244 10.44 50.64 -37.98
CA LYS A 244 11.74 50.35 -38.65
C LYS A 244 13.01 50.50 -37.82
N SER A 245 13.73 49.48 -37.76
CA SER A 245 14.90 49.08 -38.59
C SER A 245 15.74 48.15 -37.71
N SER A 246 16.35 47.18 -38.13
CA SER A 246 17.01 46.63 -39.30
C SER A 246 17.95 45.60 -38.69
N GLU A 247 17.87 44.41 -39.18
CA GLU A 247 18.89 43.75 -40.03
C GLU A 247 20.37 43.92 -39.62
N GLU A 248 20.99 42.74 -39.64
CA GLU A 248 22.44 42.48 -39.92
C GLU A 248 23.42 42.73 -38.75
N THR A 249 24.18 41.76 -38.33
CA THR A 249 25.38 41.24 -38.97
C THR A 249 26.19 40.36 -38.02
N LYS A 250 26.54 39.21 -38.49
CA LYS A 250 27.69 38.31 -38.41
C LYS A 250 27.58 37.13 -37.48
#